data_ca4cde2a73237aa1969414096cf4cad8
#
_entry.id   ca4cde2a73237aa1969414096cf4cad8
#
_cell.length_a   1.000
_cell.length_b   1.000
_cell.length_c   1.000
_cell.angle_alpha   90.00
_cell.angle_beta   90.00
_cell.angle_gamma   90.00
#
_symmetry.space_group_name_H-M   'P 1'
#
loop_
_entity.id
_entity.type
_entity.pdbx_description
1 polymer ?
#
loop_
_entity_poly.entity_id
_entity_poly.type
_entity_poly.pdbx_seq_one_letter_code
_entity_poly.pdbx_strand_id
1 'polypeptide(L)'
;RAPNSKGEILHDQAQYWGQRGIHYHQFLTAGENTLNVKICRLLIESMNQTGAYDADDFVRRYIEFMTTPGNHQDTYIEECHRNFFANYASGRPTHKCGVQEKHIGGLVGILPVVAFYFNRPDKAREAALAHLALTHPGRKMETAGSLVIDLLLEVFNGIPLKKAIVAKIEAQTNPFLGHPFGQLLSQPDDWVIGPRFSTACYVEDSVPAVVYLALKYHDDPQTALIANTNLGGDNAARGAVLGALLGASHGIEKFPDRWVQGLLEPLPDLNIPDCS
;
A
#
# COMPACT_ATOMS: atom_id res chain seq x y z
N ARG A 1 20.20 -9.95 6.88
CA ARG A 1 20.54 -8.56 7.29
C ARG A 1 22.01 -8.31 7.05
N ALA A 2 22.34 -7.25 6.38
CA ALA A 2 23.71 -6.78 6.35
C ALA A 2 24.11 -6.25 7.75
N PRO A 3 25.22 -6.69 8.31
CA PRO A 3 25.58 -6.36 9.70
C PRO A 3 25.92 -4.87 9.95
N ASN A 4 25.87 -4.03 8.94
CA ASN A 4 26.36 -2.65 8.98
C ASN A 4 25.40 -1.58 8.43
N SER A 5 24.07 -1.80 8.53
CA SER A 5 23.15 -0.71 8.14
C SER A 5 23.31 0.48 9.10
N LYS A 6 23.77 1.60 8.60
CA LYS A 6 24.03 2.83 9.36
C LYS A 6 22.78 3.72 9.48
N GLY A 7 21.61 3.14 9.76
CA GLY A 7 20.37 3.89 9.91
C GLY A 7 19.70 4.33 8.60
N GLU A 8 20.23 3.94 7.43
CA GLU A 8 19.65 4.14 6.12
C GLU A 8 19.27 2.80 5.48
N ILE A 9 18.78 2.84 4.24
CA ILE A 9 18.48 1.65 3.43
C ILE A 9 19.75 0.81 3.20
N LEU A 10 19.62 -0.51 3.15
CA LEU A 10 20.73 -1.48 2.99
C LEU A 10 21.39 -1.40 1.60
N HIS A 11 22.14 -0.34 1.34
CA HIS A 11 22.80 -0.10 0.05
C HIS A 11 23.89 -1.12 -0.29
N ASP A 12 24.49 -1.77 0.69
CA ASP A 12 25.49 -2.83 0.50
C ASP A 12 24.93 -4.07 -0.21
N GLN A 13 23.62 -4.23 -0.25
CA GLN A 13 22.94 -5.27 -1.02
C GLN A 13 22.79 -4.91 -2.51
N ALA A 14 22.95 -3.67 -2.88
CA ALA A 14 22.72 -3.18 -4.26
C ALA A 14 23.59 -3.90 -5.30
N GLN A 15 24.79 -4.35 -4.93
CA GLN A 15 25.69 -5.12 -5.81
C GLN A 15 25.07 -6.43 -6.31
N TYR A 16 24.04 -6.97 -5.65
CA TYR A 16 23.39 -8.21 -6.03
C TYR A 16 22.11 -7.99 -6.85
N TRP A 17 21.59 -6.77 -6.96
CA TRP A 17 20.30 -6.49 -7.56
C TRP A 17 20.21 -6.88 -9.04
N GLY A 18 21.29 -6.76 -9.79
CA GLY A 18 21.36 -7.18 -11.19
C GLY A 18 21.49 -8.70 -11.41
N GLN A 19 21.61 -9.48 -10.33
CA GLN A 19 21.75 -10.93 -10.43
C GLN A 19 20.39 -11.60 -10.48
N ARG A 20 20.24 -12.58 -11.38
CA ARG A 20 18.98 -13.30 -11.57
C ARG A 20 18.51 -13.97 -10.28
N GLY A 21 17.26 -13.76 -9.92
CA GLY A 21 16.60 -14.38 -8.78
C GLY A 21 16.98 -13.81 -7.41
N ILE A 22 17.74 -12.70 -7.36
CA ILE A 22 18.14 -12.04 -6.11
C ILE A 22 17.11 -11.00 -5.66
N HIS A 23 16.50 -10.27 -6.60
CA HIS A 23 15.57 -9.18 -6.29
C HIS A 23 14.38 -9.19 -7.25
N TYR A 24 13.17 -9.05 -6.70
CA TYR A 24 11.94 -9.06 -7.51
C TYR A 24 11.86 -7.87 -8.48
N HIS A 25 12.39 -6.71 -8.08
CA HIS A 25 12.40 -5.48 -8.87
C HIS A 25 13.78 -5.18 -9.49
N GLN A 26 14.54 -6.22 -9.83
CA GLN A 26 15.95 -6.12 -10.25
C GLN A 26 16.20 -5.26 -11.50
N PHE A 27 15.19 -5.00 -12.33
CA PHE A 27 15.31 -4.20 -13.53
C PHE A 27 14.78 -2.77 -13.37
N LEU A 28 14.19 -2.44 -12.23
CA LEU A 28 13.83 -1.05 -11.94
C LEU A 28 15.07 -0.24 -11.58
N THR A 29 15.12 0.99 -12.06
CA THR A 29 16.16 1.96 -11.70
C THR A 29 15.77 2.75 -10.46
N ALA A 30 16.75 3.40 -9.83
CA ALA A 30 16.48 4.26 -8.67
C ALA A 30 15.47 5.36 -9.05
N GLY A 31 14.44 5.52 -8.23
CA GLY A 31 13.35 6.47 -8.47
C GLY A 31 12.24 6.01 -9.39
N GLU A 32 12.37 4.82 -10.01
CA GLU A 32 11.31 4.23 -10.80
C GLU A 32 10.22 3.62 -9.91
N ASN A 33 8.96 3.86 -10.28
CA ASN A 33 7.81 3.30 -9.58
C ASN A 33 7.64 1.79 -9.85
N THR A 34 7.30 1.03 -8.80
CA THR A 34 6.87 -0.37 -8.95
C THR A 34 5.55 -0.46 -9.70
N LEU A 35 5.22 -1.65 -10.20
CA LEU A 35 3.97 -1.92 -10.91
C LEU A 35 2.74 -1.47 -10.11
N ASN A 36 2.70 -1.73 -8.80
CA ASN A 36 1.57 -1.34 -7.95
C ASN A 36 1.35 0.18 -7.94
N VAL A 37 2.42 0.97 -7.87
CA VAL A 37 2.32 2.43 -7.92
C VAL A 37 1.91 2.89 -9.32
N LYS A 38 2.43 2.28 -10.39
CA LYS A 38 2.00 2.57 -11.77
C LYS A 38 0.49 2.32 -11.95
N ILE A 39 -0.04 1.22 -11.41
CA ILE A 39 -1.48 0.94 -11.42
C ILE A 39 -2.27 1.98 -10.59
N CYS A 40 -1.76 2.42 -9.44
CA CYS A 40 -2.38 3.51 -8.67
C CYS A 40 -2.43 4.82 -9.48
N ARG A 41 -1.40 5.12 -10.28
CA ARG A 41 -1.40 6.31 -11.16
C ARG A 41 -2.49 6.22 -12.22
N LEU A 42 -2.70 5.06 -12.83
CA LEU A 42 -3.84 4.84 -13.76
C LEU A 42 -5.19 5.10 -13.10
N LEU A 43 -5.33 4.69 -11.84
CA LEU A 43 -6.55 4.94 -11.06
C LEU A 43 -6.75 6.44 -10.78
N ILE A 44 -5.69 7.15 -10.40
CA ILE A 44 -5.71 8.60 -10.20
C ILE A 44 -6.09 9.31 -11.51
N GLU A 45 -5.48 8.93 -12.63
CA GLU A 45 -5.80 9.46 -13.95
C GLU A 45 -7.26 9.21 -14.34
N SER A 46 -7.79 8.00 -14.09
CA SER A 46 -9.20 7.66 -14.30
C SER A 46 -10.10 8.59 -13.49
N MET A 47 -9.88 8.69 -12.18
CA MET A 47 -10.69 9.53 -11.30
C MET A 47 -10.62 11.03 -11.67
N ASN A 48 -9.44 11.52 -12.04
CA ASN A 48 -9.26 12.91 -12.47
C ASN A 48 -10.01 13.22 -13.77
N GLN A 49 -10.07 12.26 -14.70
CA GLN A 49 -10.75 12.47 -16.00
C GLN A 49 -12.26 12.30 -15.90
N THR A 50 -12.74 11.36 -15.09
CA THR A 50 -14.17 11.08 -14.92
C THR A 50 -14.84 11.95 -13.85
N GLY A 51 -14.03 12.58 -12.96
CA GLY A 51 -14.53 13.33 -11.81
C GLY A 51 -15.10 12.42 -10.69
N ALA A 52 -14.98 11.12 -10.83
CA ALA A 52 -15.46 10.12 -9.87
C ALA A 52 -14.69 8.80 -10.00
N TYR A 53 -14.84 7.91 -9.03
CA TYR A 53 -14.42 6.52 -9.21
C TYR A 53 -15.35 5.81 -10.19
N ASP A 54 -14.78 5.32 -11.27
CA ASP A 54 -15.43 4.53 -12.31
C ASP A 54 -14.65 3.23 -12.50
N ALA A 55 -15.27 2.12 -12.08
CA ALA A 55 -14.64 0.80 -12.12
C ALA A 55 -14.39 0.32 -13.57
N ASP A 56 -15.29 0.64 -14.49
CA ASP A 56 -15.18 0.19 -15.89
C ASP A 56 -14.09 0.97 -16.62
N ASP A 57 -14.00 2.30 -16.41
CA ASP A 57 -12.91 3.11 -16.97
C ASP A 57 -11.56 2.68 -16.42
N PHE A 58 -11.46 2.46 -15.09
CA PHE A 58 -10.22 1.95 -14.50
C PHE A 58 -9.82 0.59 -15.08
N VAL A 59 -10.75 -0.37 -15.13
CA VAL A 59 -10.46 -1.73 -15.62
C VAL A 59 -10.04 -1.71 -17.09
N ARG A 60 -10.66 -0.86 -17.91
CA ARG A 60 -10.26 -0.67 -19.32
C ARG A 60 -8.80 -0.21 -19.42
N ARG A 61 -8.41 0.83 -18.65
CA ARG A 61 -7.02 1.34 -18.59
C ARG A 61 -6.04 0.30 -18.06
N TYR A 62 -6.43 -0.40 -17.01
CA TYR A 62 -5.63 -1.46 -16.40
C TYR A 62 -5.35 -2.59 -17.40
N ILE A 63 -6.35 -3.05 -18.14
CA ILE A 63 -6.18 -4.08 -19.17
C ILE A 63 -5.25 -3.56 -20.28
N GLU A 64 -5.50 -2.38 -20.83
CA GLU A 64 -4.66 -1.76 -21.85
C GLU A 64 -3.20 -1.64 -21.39
N PHE A 65 -2.97 -1.12 -20.20
CA PHE A 65 -1.64 -0.95 -19.62
C PHE A 65 -0.90 -2.28 -19.48
N MET A 66 -1.55 -3.28 -18.89
CA MET A 66 -0.94 -4.57 -18.59
C MET A 66 -0.72 -5.45 -19.82
N THR A 67 -1.49 -5.24 -20.89
CA THR A 67 -1.37 -6.04 -22.14
C THR A 67 -0.54 -5.34 -23.21
N THR A 68 -0.14 -4.09 -23.00
CA THR A 68 0.72 -3.37 -23.96
C THR A 68 2.19 -3.53 -23.57
N PRO A 69 3.01 -4.20 -24.42
CA PRO A 69 4.43 -4.37 -24.13
C PRO A 69 5.15 -3.04 -23.96
N GLY A 70 6.02 -2.95 -22.97
CA GLY A 70 6.86 -1.78 -22.69
C GLY A 70 6.27 -0.75 -21.71
N ASN A 71 5.02 -0.90 -21.28
CA ASN A 71 4.43 0.01 -20.30
C ASN A 71 5.04 -0.10 -18.90
N HIS A 72 5.64 -1.24 -18.58
CA HIS A 72 6.41 -1.43 -17.36
C HIS A 72 7.57 -2.41 -17.59
N GLN A 73 8.60 -2.32 -16.74
CA GLN A 73 9.75 -3.22 -16.74
C GLN A 73 9.84 -4.05 -15.45
N ASP A 74 8.83 -3.96 -14.60
CA ASP A 74 8.80 -4.74 -13.37
C ASP A 74 8.69 -6.24 -13.68
N THR A 75 9.58 -7.02 -13.12
CA THR A 75 9.63 -8.47 -13.32
C THR A 75 8.74 -9.24 -12.37
N TYR A 76 8.33 -8.62 -11.28
CA TYR A 76 7.41 -9.22 -10.35
C TYR A 76 5.98 -8.72 -10.61
N ILE A 77 5.18 -9.61 -11.16
CA ILE A 77 3.74 -9.41 -11.31
C ILE A 77 3.06 -10.25 -10.24
N GLU A 78 2.36 -9.61 -9.32
CA GLU A 78 1.66 -10.28 -8.22
C GLU A 78 0.65 -11.32 -8.71
N GLU A 79 0.37 -12.30 -7.88
CA GLU A 79 -0.51 -13.43 -8.21
C GLU A 79 -1.93 -12.96 -8.56
N CYS A 80 -2.43 -11.94 -7.90
CA CYS A 80 -3.74 -11.35 -8.19
C CYS A 80 -3.84 -10.88 -9.66
N HIS A 81 -2.79 -10.22 -10.18
CA HIS A 81 -2.76 -9.79 -11.57
C HIS A 81 -2.70 -10.98 -12.54
N ARG A 82 -1.82 -11.95 -12.28
CA ARG A 82 -1.71 -13.15 -13.11
C ARG A 82 -3.04 -13.91 -13.21
N ASN A 83 -3.71 -14.08 -12.06
CA ASN A 83 -5.00 -14.76 -11.99
C ASN A 83 -6.12 -13.96 -12.64
N PHE A 84 -6.13 -12.63 -12.45
CA PHE A 84 -7.08 -11.74 -13.13
C PHE A 84 -6.97 -11.91 -14.66
N PHE A 85 -5.78 -11.84 -15.22
CA PHE A 85 -5.58 -11.97 -16.65
C PHE A 85 -5.80 -13.38 -17.18
N ALA A 86 -5.55 -14.43 -16.41
CA ALA A 86 -5.93 -15.80 -16.77
C ALA A 86 -7.46 -15.94 -16.87
N ASN A 87 -8.20 -15.38 -15.90
CA ASN A 87 -9.66 -15.35 -15.92
C ASN A 87 -10.20 -14.51 -17.09
N TYR A 88 -9.61 -13.33 -17.33
CA TYR A 88 -9.97 -12.45 -18.44
C TYR A 88 -9.76 -13.15 -19.80
N ALA A 89 -8.61 -13.78 -20.01
CA ALA A 89 -8.30 -14.54 -21.21
C ALA A 89 -9.24 -15.74 -21.43
N SER A 90 -9.81 -16.28 -20.34
CA SER A 90 -10.84 -17.33 -20.43
C SER A 90 -12.26 -16.82 -20.75
N GLY A 91 -12.41 -15.50 -20.99
CA GLY A 91 -13.68 -14.87 -21.33
C GLY A 91 -14.59 -14.55 -20.13
N ARG A 92 -14.07 -14.54 -18.90
CA ARG A 92 -14.87 -14.09 -17.75
C ARG A 92 -15.12 -12.59 -17.82
N PRO A 93 -16.31 -12.13 -17.40
CA PRO A 93 -16.60 -10.70 -17.23
C PRO A 93 -15.56 -10.07 -16.28
N THR A 94 -15.12 -8.86 -16.58
CA THR A 94 -14.03 -8.17 -15.86
C THR A 94 -14.26 -8.09 -14.34
N HIS A 95 -15.49 -7.80 -13.90
CA HIS A 95 -15.87 -7.75 -12.48
C HIS A 95 -15.87 -9.13 -11.77
N LYS A 96 -15.59 -10.22 -12.51
CA LYS A 96 -15.45 -11.60 -11.99
C LYS A 96 -14.07 -12.18 -12.21
N CYS A 97 -13.11 -11.36 -12.67
CA CYS A 97 -11.76 -11.83 -12.92
C CYS A 97 -10.90 -11.88 -11.65
N GLY A 98 -11.20 -11.09 -10.63
CA GLY A 98 -10.50 -11.12 -9.34
C GLY A 98 -10.60 -12.47 -8.63
N VAL A 99 -9.62 -12.77 -7.80
CA VAL A 99 -9.51 -14.00 -7.01
C VAL A 99 -9.33 -13.70 -5.53
N GLN A 100 -9.66 -14.66 -4.68
CA GLN A 100 -9.50 -14.51 -3.22
C GLN A 100 -8.03 -14.56 -2.84
N GLU A 101 -7.36 -13.44 -3.01
CA GLU A 101 -5.98 -13.21 -2.57
C GLU A 101 -5.96 -12.54 -1.20
N LYS A 102 -4.81 -12.65 -0.51
CA LYS A 102 -4.63 -12.10 0.84
C LYS A 102 -3.42 -11.18 0.94
N HIS A 103 -2.89 -10.77 -0.19
CA HIS A 103 -1.67 -9.97 -0.24
C HIS A 103 -1.97 -8.50 0.05
N ILE A 104 -1.12 -7.86 0.85
CA ILE A 104 -1.26 -6.45 1.22
C ILE A 104 -1.21 -5.52 0.00
N GLY A 105 -0.67 -5.96 -1.12
CA GLY A 105 -0.66 -5.23 -2.40
C GLY A 105 -2.05 -4.75 -2.82
N GLY A 106 -3.11 -5.52 -2.52
CA GLY A 106 -4.49 -5.09 -2.77
C GLY A 106 -4.90 -3.82 -2.01
N LEU A 107 -4.32 -3.58 -0.83
CA LEU A 107 -4.61 -2.38 -0.04
C LEU A 107 -3.95 -1.11 -0.62
N VAL A 108 -2.94 -1.25 -1.48
CA VAL A 108 -2.28 -0.10 -2.10
C VAL A 108 -3.25 0.62 -3.05
N GLY A 109 -4.07 -0.13 -3.80
CA GLY A 109 -5.04 0.42 -4.74
C GLY A 109 -6.17 1.24 -4.09
N ILE A 110 -6.53 0.97 -2.83
CA ILE A 110 -7.59 1.74 -2.18
C ILE A 110 -7.15 3.13 -1.69
N LEU A 111 -5.84 3.35 -1.50
CA LEU A 111 -5.31 4.58 -0.91
C LEU A 111 -5.70 5.85 -1.69
N PRO A 112 -5.52 5.93 -3.02
CA PRO A 112 -5.93 7.10 -3.77
C PRO A 112 -7.44 7.30 -3.79
N VAL A 113 -8.25 6.23 -3.73
CA VAL A 113 -9.72 6.36 -3.68
C VAL A 113 -10.17 7.00 -2.37
N VAL A 114 -9.59 6.58 -1.24
CA VAL A 114 -9.90 7.17 0.06
C VAL A 114 -9.47 8.64 0.10
N ALA A 115 -8.30 8.97 -0.44
CA ALA A 115 -7.83 10.35 -0.53
C ALA A 115 -8.73 11.21 -1.43
N PHE A 116 -9.23 10.66 -2.54
CA PHE A 116 -10.14 11.36 -3.45
C PHE A 116 -11.49 11.71 -2.81
N TYR A 117 -12.00 10.83 -1.97
CA TYR A 117 -13.30 11.01 -1.30
C TYR A 117 -13.21 11.27 0.20
N PHE A 118 -12.09 11.76 0.72
CA PHE A 118 -11.89 11.91 2.17
C PHE A 118 -12.98 12.78 2.84
N ASN A 119 -13.55 13.73 2.13
CA ASN A 119 -14.64 14.61 2.56
C ASN A 119 -16.05 13.99 2.41
N ARG A 120 -16.14 12.74 1.89
CA ARG A 120 -17.37 11.95 1.70
C ARG A 120 -17.15 10.52 2.20
N PRO A 121 -17.11 10.28 3.53
CA PRO A 121 -16.65 9.03 4.13
C PRO A 121 -17.37 7.78 3.63
N ASP A 122 -18.70 7.85 3.47
CA ASP A 122 -19.49 6.70 2.99
C ASP A 122 -19.12 6.34 1.54
N LYS A 123 -18.94 7.36 0.69
CA LYS A 123 -18.53 7.15 -0.70
C LYS A 123 -17.10 6.67 -0.80
N ALA A 124 -16.19 7.18 0.05
CA ALA A 124 -14.82 6.70 0.14
C ALA A 124 -14.78 5.20 0.45
N ARG A 125 -15.58 4.76 1.42
CA ARG A 125 -15.68 3.37 1.83
C ARG A 125 -16.26 2.49 0.71
N GLU A 126 -17.40 2.87 0.15
CA GLU A 126 -18.05 2.15 -0.94
C GLU A 126 -17.10 1.97 -2.13
N ALA A 127 -16.55 3.06 -2.65
CA ALA A 127 -15.68 3.05 -3.82
C ALA A 127 -14.36 2.30 -3.57
N ALA A 128 -13.73 2.48 -2.40
CA ALA A 128 -12.49 1.79 -2.07
C ALA A 128 -12.68 0.28 -1.93
N LEU A 129 -13.75 -0.18 -1.29
CA LEU A 129 -14.05 -1.60 -1.17
C LEU A 129 -14.47 -2.22 -2.52
N ALA A 130 -15.20 -1.48 -3.35
CA ALA A 130 -15.52 -1.91 -4.72
C ALA A 130 -14.24 -2.06 -5.55
N HIS A 131 -13.31 -1.11 -5.45
CA HIS A 131 -12.00 -1.19 -6.12
C HIS A 131 -11.18 -2.40 -5.65
N LEU A 132 -11.09 -2.60 -4.34
CA LEU A 132 -10.40 -3.75 -3.75
C LEU A 132 -10.94 -5.08 -4.29
N ALA A 133 -12.26 -5.20 -4.42
CA ALA A 133 -12.91 -6.40 -4.88
C ALA A 133 -12.65 -6.74 -6.35
N LEU A 134 -12.19 -5.80 -7.18
CA LEU A 134 -11.85 -6.06 -8.58
C LEU A 134 -10.73 -7.10 -8.72
N THR A 135 -9.75 -7.06 -7.82
CA THR A 135 -8.57 -7.95 -7.87
C THR A 135 -8.47 -8.87 -6.66
N HIS A 136 -8.94 -8.42 -5.48
CA HIS A 136 -8.84 -9.12 -4.20
C HIS A 136 -10.21 -9.26 -3.51
N PRO A 137 -11.21 -9.89 -4.13
CA PRO A 137 -12.49 -10.11 -3.49
C PRO A 137 -12.34 -11.04 -2.27
N GLY A 138 -13.14 -10.79 -1.23
CA GLY A 138 -13.24 -11.67 -0.09
C GLY A 138 -13.15 -10.96 1.25
N ARG A 139 -13.84 -11.57 2.23
CA ARG A 139 -14.08 -10.98 3.56
C ARG A 139 -12.80 -10.55 4.30
N LYS A 140 -11.72 -11.30 4.14
CA LYS A 140 -10.47 -10.99 4.84
C LYS A 140 -9.85 -9.68 4.34
N MET A 141 -9.79 -9.51 3.02
CA MET A 141 -9.31 -8.28 2.40
C MET A 141 -10.24 -7.11 2.67
N GLU A 142 -11.56 -7.33 2.63
CA GLU A 142 -12.56 -6.34 3.02
C GLU A 142 -12.36 -5.86 4.47
N THR A 143 -12.09 -6.79 5.40
CA THR A 143 -11.81 -6.47 6.81
C THR A 143 -10.53 -5.66 6.98
N ALA A 144 -9.46 -6.03 6.25
CA ALA A 144 -8.19 -5.30 6.26
C ALA A 144 -8.33 -3.91 5.61
N GLY A 145 -9.01 -3.84 4.45
CA GLY A 145 -9.30 -2.60 3.75
C GLY A 145 -10.13 -1.64 4.60
N SER A 146 -11.18 -2.15 5.26
CA SER A 146 -12.02 -1.34 6.16
C SER A 146 -11.21 -0.70 7.28
N LEU A 147 -10.25 -1.42 7.87
CA LEU A 147 -9.36 -0.84 8.88
C LEU A 147 -8.52 0.31 8.33
N VAL A 148 -7.88 0.11 7.17
CA VAL A 148 -7.04 1.14 6.55
C VAL A 148 -7.88 2.36 6.15
N ILE A 149 -9.06 2.15 5.58
CA ILE A 149 -10.02 3.21 5.23
C ILE A 149 -10.41 4.01 6.48
N ASP A 150 -10.78 3.33 7.56
CA ASP A 150 -11.16 3.99 8.81
C ASP A 150 -10.04 4.85 9.37
N LEU A 151 -8.81 4.32 9.43
CA LEU A 151 -7.66 5.04 9.93
C LEU A 151 -7.35 6.27 9.08
N LEU A 152 -7.38 6.15 7.74
CA LEU A 152 -7.16 7.28 6.85
C LEU A 152 -8.22 8.36 7.00
N LEU A 153 -9.50 7.99 7.05
CA LEU A 153 -10.61 8.94 7.22
C LEU A 153 -10.54 9.66 8.57
N GLU A 154 -10.21 8.94 9.66
CA GLU A 154 -10.03 9.57 10.97
C GLU A 154 -8.86 10.56 10.96
N VAL A 155 -7.74 10.21 10.31
CA VAL A 155 -6.57 11.09 10.19
C VAL A 155 -6.88 12.31 9.32
N PHE A 156 -7.55 12.16 8.20
CA PHE A 156 -8.00 13.30 7.37
C PHE A 156 -8.98 14.22 8.09
N ASN A 157 -9.73 13.69 9.06
CA ASN A 157 -10.58 14.48 9.97
C ASN A 157 -9.81 15.11 11.14
N GLY A 158 -8.47 15.07 11.13
CA GLY A 158 -7.61 15.72 12.12
C GLY A 158 -7.37 14.92 13.38
N ILE A 159 -7.74 13.63 13.43
CA ILE A 159 -7.43 12.77 14.57
C ILE A 159 -5.96 12.32 14.43
N PRO A 160 -5.10 12.55 15.44
CA PRO A 160 -3.71 12.08 15.38
C PRO A 160 -3.64 10.57 15.15
N LEU A 161 -2.79 10.11 14.23
CA LEU A 161 -2.69 8.70 13.80
C LEU A 161 -2.58 7.73 14.98
N LYS A 162 -1.68 8.01 15.93
CA LYS A 162 -1.53 7.18 17.15
C LYS A 162 -2.84 7.05 17.92
N LYS A 163 -3.59 8.16 18.07
CA LYS A 163 -4.87 8.16 18.78
C LYS A 163 -5.93 7.35 18.04
N ALA A 164 -6.00 7.50 16.72
CA ALA A 164 -6.89 6.71 15.87
C ALA A 164 -6.62 5.20 16.03
N ILE A 165 -5.35 4.78 15.93
CA ILE A 165 -4.96 3.38 16.06
C ILE A 165 -5.29 2.84 17.47
N VAL A 166 -4.94 3.58 18.54
CA VAL A 166 -5.19 3.15 19.93
C VAL A 166 -6.69 2.97 20.16
N ALA A 167 -7.52 3.90 19.71
CA ALA A 167 -8.98 3.77 19.83
C ALA A 167 -9.53 2.50 19.13
N LYS A 168 -9.01 2.16 17.96
CA LYS A 168 -9.40 0.91 17.25
C LYS A 168 -8.94 -0.35 17.99
N ILE A 169 -7.75 -0.33 18.61
CA ILE A 169 -7.24 -1.44 19.43
C ILE A 169 -8.15 -1.64 20.67
N GLU A 170 -8.47 -0.56 21.37
CA GLU A 170 -9.33 -0.60 22.55
C GLU A 170 -10.74 -1.07 22.23
N ALA A 171 -11.28 -0.66 21.10
CA ALA A 171 -12.60 -1.09 20.65
C ALA A 171 -12.67 -2.57 20.23
N GLN A 172 -11.53 -3.21 19.95
CA GLN A 172 -11.42 -4.64 19.57
C GLN A 172 -12.33 -5.06 18.40
N THR A 173 -12.63 -4.13 17.51
CA THR A 173 -13.58 -4.35 16.40
C THR A 173 -12.97 -5.01 15.18
N ASN A 174 -11.63 -5.11 15.12
CA ASN A 174 -10.93 -5.65 13.97
C ASN A 174 -9.94 -6.75 14.39
N PRO A 175 -9.99 -7.95 13.78
CA PRO A 175 -9.15 -9.09 14.18
C PRO A 175 -7.65 -8.84 13.98
N PHE A 176 -7.24 -7.96 13.07
CA PHE A 176 -5.84 -7.60 12.87
C PHE A 176 -5.24 -6.77 14.03
N LEU A 177 -6.08 -6.29 14.93
CA LEU A 177 -5.68 -5.50 16.11
C LEU A 177 -5.63 -6.33 17.40
N GLY A 178 -5.93 -7.62 17.38
CA GLY A 178 -5.92 -8.52 18.54
C GLY A 178 -4.52 -8.91 19.04
N HIS A 179 -3.54 -8.01 18.96
CA HIS A 179 -2.15 -8.24 19.38
C HIS A 179 -1.79 -7.31 20.57
N PRO A 180 -0.84 -7.72 21.42
CA PRO A 180 -0.42 -6.93 22.58
C PRO A 180 0.54 -5.79 22.17
N PHE A 181 0.07 -4.86 21.33
CA PHE A 181 0.91 -3.78 20.76
C PHE A 181 1.68 -3.00 21.82
N GLY A 182 1.07 -2.69 22.96
CA GLY A 182 1.74 -1.97 24.05
C GLY A 182 3.03 -2.65 24.52
N GLN A 183 3.05 -3.99 24.55
CA GLN A 183 4.26 -4.76 24.91
C GLN A 183 5.24 -4.82 23.73
N LEU A 184 4.74 -4.91 22.51
CA LEU A 184 5.57 -5.00 21.32
C LEU A 184 6.34 -3.70 21.04
N LEU A 185 5.78 -2.53 21.38
CA LEU A 185 6.44 -1.24 21.14
C LEU A 185 7.79 -1.08 21.87
N SER A 186 8.02 -1.81 22.95
CA SER A 186 9.31 -1.80 23.68
C SER A 186 10.36 -2.75 23.08
N GLN A 187 9.97 -3.58 22.11
CA GLN A 187 10.86 -4.55 21.49
C GLN A 187 11.60 -3.98 20.28
N PRO A 188 12.78 -4.55 19.93
CA PRO A 188 13.44 -4.26 18.66
C PRO A 188 12.53 -4.67 17.47
N ASP A 189 12.58 -3.91 16.38
CA ASP A 189 11.70 -4.16 15.22
C ASP A 189 11.86 -5.55 14.62
N ASP A 190 13.09 -6.04 14.56
CA ASP A 190 13.43 -7.36 14.04
C ASP A 190 13.06 -8.52 14.98
N TRP A 191 12.65 -8.22 16.19
CA TRP A 191 12.04 -9.21 17.10
C TRP A 191 10.52 -9.26 16.91
N VAL A 192 9.95 -8.20 16.41
CA VAL A 192 8.50 -8.11 16.15
C VAL A 192 8.20 -8.54 14.71
N ILE A 193 8.84 -7.89 13.73
CA ILE A 193 8.64 -8.19 12.30
C ILE A 193 9.71 -9.19 11.84
N GLY A 194 9.26 -10.37 11.49
CA GLY A 194 10.02 -11.57 11.20
C GLY A 194 9.54 -12.70 12.11
N PRO A 195 9.86 -12.67 13.41
CA PRO A 195 9.44 -13.74 14.32
C PRO A 195 7.97 -13.70 14.74
N ARG A 196 7.41 -12.51 14.99
CA ARG A 196 6.01 -12.36 15.43
C ARG A 196 5.04 -12.12 14.30
N PHE A 197 5.36 -11.17 13.43
CA PHE A 197 4.67 -10.89 12.18
C PHE A 197 5.59 -11.26 11.04
N SER A 198 5.23 -12.23 10.23
CA SER A 198 6.02 -12.63 9.08
C SER A 198 6.30 -11.42 8.17
N THR A 199 7.47 -11.40 7.53
CA THR A 199 7.80 -10.40 6.51
C THR A 199 7.09 -10.66 5.18
N ALA A 200 6.32 -11.76 5.08
CA ALA A 200 5.54 -12.09 3.89
C ALA A 200 4.42 -11.08 3.62
N CYS A 201 3.85 -11.17 2.43
CA CYS A 201 2.85 -10.25 1.90
C CYS A 201 1.42 -10.45 2.45
N TYR A 202 1.17 -11.48 3.27
CA TYR A 202 -0.18 -11.79 3.75
C TYR A 202 -0.67 -10.78 4.77
N VAL A 203 -1.94 -10.34 4.62
CA VAL A 203 -2.54 -9.31 5.50
C VAL A 203 -2.60 -9.69 6.97
N GLU A 204 -2.60 -11.00 7.28
CA GLU A 204 -2.59 -11.51 8.65
C GLU A 204 -1.35 -11.06 9.44
N ASP A 205 -0.23 -10.88 8.76
CA ASP A 205 1.03 -10.44 9.34
C ASP A 205 1.36 -8.99 8.97
N SER A 206 1.16 -8.64 7.69
CA SER A 206 1.59 -7.35 7.16
C SER A 206 0.74 -6.18 7.68
N VAL A 207 -0.57 -6.37 7.92
CA VAL A 207 -1.42 -5.31 8.52
C VAL A 207 -1.04 -5.04 9.98
N PRO A 208 -0.91 -6.05 10.87
CA PRO A 208 -0.36 -5.82 12.20
C PRO A 208 1.05 -5.21 12.21
N ALA A 209 1.91 -5.57 11.23
CA ALA A 209 3.23 -4.96 11.08
C ALA A 209 3.15 -3.47 10.73
N VAL A 210 2.23 -3.08 9.82
CA VAL A 210 1.95 -1.66 9.52
C VAL A 210 1.50 -0.93 10.77
N VAL A 211 0.53 -1.50 11.50
CA VAL A 211 0.00 -0.90 12.75
C VAL A 211 1.11 -0.72 13.80
N TYR A 212 1.97 -1.73 13.97
CA TYR A 212 3.11 -1.66 14.88
C TYR A 212 4.08 -0.53 14.51
N LEU A 213 4.49 -0.45 13.23
CA LEU A 213 5.40 0.60 12.76
C LEU A 213 4.76 1.98 12.85
N ALA A 214 3.48 2.10 12.49
CA ALA A 214 2.72 3.33 12.58
C ALA A 214 2.57 3.82 14.03
N LEU A 215 2.39 2.92 15.01
CA LEU A 215 2.37 3.27 16.43
C LEU A 215 3.74 3.70 16.94
N LYS A 216 4.78 2.94 16.60
CA LYS A 216 6.13 3.13 17.12
C LYS A 216 6.77 4.41 16.60
N TYR A 217 6.54 4.72 15.35
CA TYR A 217 7.14 5.84 14.62
C TYR A 217 6.09 6.86 14.16
N HIS A 218 5.00 7.02 14.91
CA HIS A 218 3.85 7.85 14.54
C HIS A 218 4.19 9.32 14.25
N ASP A 219 5.31 9.82 14.75
CA ASP A 219 5.80 11.21 14.64
C ASP A 219 7.08 11.35 13.78
N ASP A 220 7.62 10.23 13.28
CA ASP A 220 8.82 10.19 12.45
C ASP A 220 8.62 9.32 11.19
N PRO A 221 7.99 9.86 10.13
CA PRO A 221 7.75 9.14 8.88
C PRO A 221 9.02 8.63 8.21
N GLN A 222 10.12 9.37 8.30
CA GLN A 222 11.39 8.97 7.72
C GLN A 222 11.92 7.69 8.37
N THR A 223 12.04 7.68 9.68
CA THR A 223 12.51 6.50 10.43
C THR A 223 11.57 5.31 10.24
N ALA A 224 10.25 5.54 10.20
CA ALA A 224 9.27 4.49 9.96
C ALA A 224 9.51 3.75 8.63
N LEU A 225 9.69 4.50 7.53
CA LEU A 225 9.89 3.92 6.20
C LEU A 225 11.27 3.28 6.04
N ILE A 226 12.31 3.85 6.65
CA ILE A 226 13.65 3.23 6.70
C ILE A 226 13.59 1.89 7.45
N ALA A 227 12.98 1.87 8.63
CA ALA A 227 12.80 0.65 9.41
C ALA A 227 12.02 -0.41 8.62
N ASN A 228 10.87 -0.03 8.04
CA ASN A 228 10.08 -0.90 7.18
C ASN A 228 10.90 -1.53 6.03
N THR A 229 11.68 -0.72 5.34
CA THR A 229 12.47 -1.17 4.18
C THR A 229 13.58 -2.14 4.63
N ASN A 230 14.28 -1.82 5.71
CA ASN A 230 15.38 -2.63 6.23
C ASN A 230 14.92 -3.97 6.84
N LEU A 231 13.66 -4.09 7.25
CA LEU A 231 13.07 -5.34 7.73
C LEU A 231 12.83 -6.36 6.60
N GLY A 232 12.82 -5.91 5.35
CA GLY A 232 12.71 -6.80 4.18
C GLY A 232 11.32 -7.40 3.97
N GLY A 233 11.27 -8.50 3.22
CA GLY A 233 10.02 -9.12 2.79
C GLY A 233 9.25 -8.25 1.80
N ASP A 234 7.94 -8.28 1.84
CA ASP A 234 7.09 -7.37 1.04
C ASP A 234 7.05 -5.97 1.68
N ASN A 235 8.21 -5.35 1.71
CA ASN A 235 8.36 -4.00 2.25
C ASN A 235 7.83 -2.91 1.32
N ALA A 236 7.63 -3.20 0.03
CA ALA A 236 7.09 -2.23 -0.93
C ALA A 236 5.60 -1.95 -0.65
N ALA A 237 4.75 -2.98 -0.67
CA ALA A 237 3.33 -2.81 -0.41
C ALA A 237 3.05 -2.43 1.05
N ARG A 238 3.77 -3.04 2.02
CA ARG A 238 3.67 -2.65 3.43
C ARG A 238 4.07 -1.20 3.64
N GLY A 239 5.14 -0.74 2.97
CA GLY A 239 5.61 0.64 3.01
C GLY A 239 4.65 1.64 2.37
N ALA A 240 3.94 1.25 1.31
CA ALA A 240 2.92 2.10 0.69
C ALA A 240 1.75 2.37 1.66
N VAL A 241 1.24 1.34 2.34
CA VAL A 241 0.16 1.52 3.32
C VAL A 241 0.63 2.33 4.53
N LEU A 242 1.83 2.03 5.07
CA LEU A 242 2.43 2.78 6.17
C LEU A 242 2.67 4.25 5.78
N GLY A 243 3.24 4.47 4.59
CA GLY A 243 3.52 5.81 4.07
C GLY A 243 2.25 6.63 3.85
N ALA A 244 1.16 6.00 3.41
CA ALA A 244 -0.12 6.68 3.26
C ALA A 244 -0.71 7.14 4.61
N LEU A 245 -0.65 6.30 5.65
CA LEU A 245 -1.12 6.67 7.00
C LEU A 245 -0.28 7.80 7.60
N LEU A 246 1.04 7.73 7.45
CA LEU A 246 1.96 8.75 7.94
C LEU A 246 1.86 10.04 7.11
N GLY A 247 1.74 9.92 5.79
CA GLY A 247 1.55 11.06 4.89
C GLY A 247 0.25 11.81 5.14
N ALA A 248 -0.85 11.09 5.36
CA ALA A 248 -2.12 11.68 5.74
C ALA A 248 -2.02 12.45 7.08
N SER A 249 -1.20 11.95 8.01
CA SER A 249 -1.03 12.56 9.34
C SER A 249 -0.09 13.77 9.34
N HIS A 250 0.91 13.81 8.48
CA HIS A 250 2.01 14.76 8.58
C HIS A 250 2.22 15.65 7.35
N GLY A 251 1.63 15.30 6.20
CA GLY A 251 1.93 15.96 4.94
C GLY A 251 3.24 15.50 4.32
N ILE A 252 3.46 15.89 3.07
CA ILE A 252 4.64 15.52 2.26
C ILE A 252 5.93 16.15 2.81
N GLU A 253 5.83 17.28 3.49
CA GLU A 253 6.94 18.08 4.01
C GLU A 253 7.72 17.37 5.12
N LYS A 254 7.16 16.30 5.69
CA LYS A 254 7.84 15.46 6.69
C LYS A 254 8.66 14.33 6.09
N PHE A 255 8.56 14.13 4.78
CA PHE A 255 9.42 13.18 4.08
C PHE A 255 10.66 13.88 3.52
N PRO A 256 11.82 13.21 3.45
CA PRO A 256 13.02 13.83 2.91
C PRO A 256 12.83 14.28 1.47
N ASP A 257 13.15 15.53 1.16
CA ASP A 257 13.06 16.11 -0.19
C ASP A 257 13.76 15.25 -1.24
N ARG A 258 14.89 14.63 -0.89
CA ARG A 258 15.64 13.73 -1.77
C ARG A 258 14.83 12.51 -2.23
N TRP A 259 13.83 12.06 -1.45
CA TRP A 259 12.98 10.94 -1.86
C TRP A 259 11.97 11.37 -2.91
N VAL A 260 11.39 12.57 -2.73
CA VAL A 260 10.43 13.14 -3.67
C VAL A 260 11.13 13.56 -4.98
N GLN A 261 12.26 14.27 -4.85
CA GLN A 261 13.04 14.73 -6.00
C GLN A 261 13.74 13.60 -6.77
N GLY A 262 13.96 12.46 -6.10
CA GLY A 262 14.56 11.27 -6.70
C GLY A 262 13.60 10.43 -7.53
N LEU A 263 12.29 10.73 -7.53
CA LEU A 263 11.31 10.02 -8.37
C LEU A 263 11.51 10.37 -9.84
N LEU A 264 11.52 9.36 -10.72
CA LEU A 264 11.59 9.56 -12.19
C LEU A 264 10.28 10.14 -12.74
N GLU A 265 9.17 9.80 -12.13
CA GLU A 265 7.85 10.33 -12.46
C GLU A 265 7.40 11.27 -11.33
N PRO A 266 6.94 12.49 -11.64
CA PRO A 266 6.45 13.41 -10.63
C PRO A 266 5.27 12.81 -9.87
N LEU A 267 5.03 13.29 -8.65
CA LEU A 267 3.82 12.92 -7.92
C LEU A 267 2.58 13.31 -8.74
N PRO A 268 1.60 12.41 -8.88
CA PRO A 268 0.37 12.74 -9.61
C PRO A 268 -0.49 13.68 -8.77
N ASP A 269 -1.07 14.68 -9.43
CA ASP A 269 -2.12 15.48 -8.82
C ASP A 269 -3.40 14.66 -8.66
N LEU A 270 -4.10 14.87 -7.55
CA LEU A 270 -5.40 14.28 -7.29
C LEU A 270 -6.45 15.39 -7.19
N ASN A 271 -7.33 15.47 -8.20
CA ASN A 271 -8.38 16.49 -8.30
C ASN A 271 -9.55 16.14 -7.39
N ILE A 272 -9.44 16.52 -6.12
CA ILE A 272 -10.45 16.21 -5.10
C ILE A 272 -11.74 16.97 -5.46
N PRO A 273 -12.90 16.27 -5.56
CA PRO A 273 -14.14 16.91 -5.88
C PRO A 273 -14.62 17.81 -4.73
N ASP A 274 -15.19 18.95 -5.10
CA ASP A 274 -15.78 19.88 -4.14
C ASP A 274 -16.87 19.20 -3.29
N CYS A 275 -17.06 19.71 -2.07
CA CYS A 275 -18.16 19.31 -1.20
C CYS A 275 -19.46 19.88 -1.76
N SER A 276 -20.10 19.18 -2.71
CA SER A 276 -21.46 19.49 -3.19
C SER A 276 -22.46 18.49 -2.64
#